data_15ffce1352a2359590243c13095fbb99
#
_entry.id   15ffce1352a2359590243c13095fbb99
#
_cell.length_a   1.000
_cell.length_b   1.000
_cell.length_c   1.000
_cell.angle_alpha   90.00
_cell.angle_beta   90.00
_cell.angle_gamma   90.00
#
_symmetry.space_group_name_H-M   'P 1'
#
loop_
_entity.id
_entity.type
_entity.pdbx_description
1 polymer ?
#
loop_
_entity_poly.entity_id
_entity_poly.type
_entity_poly.pdbx_seq_one_letter_code
_entity_poly.pdbx_strand_id
1 'polypeptide(L)'
;MVVTQADRQATTSAFLEYLHGPQRPVLVFDGATGTSLQGLGLTADDFGGPDLEGCNENLAVTKPDAVKAVHRQFLEVGCDVIETDTFGAASIVLAEYGLEDKAFELNKRAAELAREMADEFSTPEKPRFVAGSMGPTTKLPTLGHIDFDTMRDSFREQAEGLIAGNVDLFIVETCQDVLQIKAALQGIEEAFAATGERRTLMVSVTM
;
A
#
# COMPACT_ATOMS: atom_id res chain seq x y z
N MET A 1 15.77 -21.33 -3.63
CA MET A 1 17.04 -20.56 -3.60
C MET A 1 17.18 -20.02 -2.18
N VAL A 2 18.27 -20.34 -1.45
CA VAL A 2 18.44 -19.86 -0.07
C VAL A 2 19.03 -18.46 -0.15
N VAL A 3 18.26 -17.46 0.27
CA VAL A 3 18.73 -16.06 0.36
C VAL A 3 19.79 -15.99 1.46
N THR A 4 21.00 -15.62 1.12
CA THR A 4 22.12 -15.53 2.06
C THR A 4 22.03 -14.29 2.94
N GLN A 5 22.74 -14.26 4.07
CA GLN A 5 22.76 -13.11 4.97
C GLN A 5 23.40 -11.86 4.30
N ALA A 6 24.27 -12.06 3.29
CA ALA A 6 24.85 -10.98 2.49
C ALA A 6 23.82 -10.33 1.56
N ASP A 7 22.88 -11.12 1.00
CA ASP A 7 21.80 -10.60 0.16
C ASP A 7 20.80 -9.75 0.96
N ARG A 8 20.75 -9.92 2.29
CA ARG A 8 19.90 -9.15 3.21
C ARG A 8 20.52 -7.81 3.62
N GLN A 9 21.81 -7.60 3.39
CA GLN A 9 22.52 -6.36 3.79
C GLN A 9 22.56 -5.30 2.70
N ALA A 10 22.05 -5.56 1.51
CA ALA A 10 22.30 -4.72 0.34
C ALA A 10 21.43 -3.47 0.21
N THR A 11 20.42 -3.24 1.06
CA THR A 11 19.70 -1.95 1.06
C THR A 11 19.07 -1.69 2.43
N THR A 12 19.76 -0.97 3.28
CA THR A 12 19.12 -0.32 4.43
C THR A 12 18.21 0.77 3.86
N SER A 13 16.89 0.66 4.03
CA SER A 13 15.99 1.69 3.56
C SER A 13 16.14 2.95 4.40
N ALA A 14 15.95 4.13 3.80
CA ALA A 14 15.97 5.41 4.51
C ALA A 14 15.03 5.41 5.73
N PHE A 15 13.91 4.69 5.63
CA PHE A 15 12.99 4.47 6.74
C PHE A 15 13.65 3.75 7.92
N LEU A 16 14.35 2.63 7.68
CA LEU A 16 15.04 1.90 8.75
C LEU A 16 16.24 2.67 9.32
N GLU A 17 16.97 3.39 8.49
CA GLU A 17 18.07 4.26 8.94
C GLU A 17 17.54 5.34 9.88
N TYR A 18 16.41 5.94 9.56
CA TYR A 18 15.77 6.93 10.41
C TYR A 18 15.24 6.30 11.71
N LEU A 19 14.51 5.18 11.62
CA LEU A 19 13.91 4.48 12.76
C LEU A 19 14.97 3.97 13.75
N HIS A 20 16.09 3.46 13.26
CA HIS A 20 17.18 2.93 14.08
C HIS A 20 18.32 3.93 14.31
N GLY A 21 18.15 5.16 13.86
CA GLY A 21 19.11 6.25 14.06
C GLY A 21 19.35 6.59 15.53
N PRO A 22 20.29 7.50 15.82
CA PRO A 22 20.70 7.82 17.20
C PRO A 22 19.54 8.31 18.09
N GLN A 23 18.54 8.96 17.50
CA GLN A 23 17.38 9.51 18.20
C GLN A 23 16.30 8.48 18.49
N ARG A 24 16.28 7.35 17.75
CA ARG A 24 15.25 6.29 17.85
C ARG A 24 13.83 6.85 17.98
N PRO A 25 13.33 7.61 17.00
CA PRO A 25 12.05 8.29 17.10
C PRO A 25 10.90 7.28 17.20
N VAL A 26 9.82 7.71 17.84
CA VAL A 26 8.51 7.07 17.67
C VAL A 26 7.91 7.64 16.39
N LEU A 27 7.58 6.78 15.44
CA LEU A 27 6.95 7.17 14.18
C LEU A 27 5.44 6.97 14.28
N VAL A 28 4.71 8.01 13.92
CA VAL A 28 3.24 8.01 13.93
C VAL A 28 2.75 7.79 12.52
N PHE A 29 1.97 6.73 12.32
CA PHE A 29 1.26 6.46 11.08
C PHE A 29 -0.05 7.24 11.02
N ASP A 30 -0.54 7.48 9.82
CA ASP A 30 -1.91 7.88 9.57
C ASP A 30 -2.89 6.72 9.84
N GLY A 31 -4.13 6.86 9.43
CA GLY A 31 -5.12 5.79 9.54
C GLY A 31 -6.47 6.23 8.99
N ALA A 32 -7.43 5.30 9.03
CA ALA A 32 -8.83 5.56 8.69
C ALA A 32 -9.05 6.23 7.31
N THR A 33 -8.25 5.90 6.29
CA THR A 33 -8.32 6.49 4.94
C THR A 33 -9.73 6.37 4.36
N GLY A 34 -10.33 5.19 4.38
CA GLY A 34 -11.70 4.99 3.87
C GLY A 34 -12.75 5.85 4.58
N THR A 35 -12.69 5.95 5.91
CA THR A 35 -13.61 6.80 6.69
C THR A 35 -13.40 8.29 6.40
N SER A 36 -12.14 8.70 6.20
CA SER A 36 -11.83 10.08 5.84
C SER A 36 -12.36 10.44 4.46
N LEU A 37 -12.24 9.54 3.48
CA LEU A 37 -12.82 9.71 2.14
C LEU A 37 -14.35 9.80 2.19
N GLN A 38 -15.00 8.92 2.96
CA GLN A 38 -16.45 8.98 3.17
C GLN A 38 -16.91 10.33 3.75
N GLY A 39 -16.11 10.93 4.63
CA GLY A 39 -16.38 12.25 5.22
C GLY A 39 -16.34 13.41 4.23
N LEU A 40 -15.79 13.23 3.02
CA LEU A 40 -15.72 14.26 1.98
C LEU A 40 -17.02 14.43 1.18
N GLY A 41 -18.03 13.57 1.40
CA GLY A 41 -19.31 13.64 0.70
C GLY A 41 -19.23 13.36 -0.79
N LEU A 42 -18.35 12.43 -1.18
CA LEU A 42 -18.16 11.98 -2.56
C LEU A 42 -19.44 11.33 -3.10
N THR A 43 -19.66 11.47 -4.40
CA THR A 43 -20.79 10.91 -5.13
C THR A 43 -20.33 9.83 -6.09
N ALA A 44 -21.24 9.02 -6.62
CA ALA A 44 -20.94 7.99 -7.60
C ALA A 44 -20.13 8.53 -8.80
N ASP A 45 -20.39 9.75 -9.25
CA ASP A 45 -19.65 10.38 -10.36
C ASP A 45 -18.18 10.60 -10.01
N ASP A 46 -17.85 10.87 -8.74
CA ASP A 46 -16.48 11.05 -8.29
C ASP A 46 -15.68 9.73 -8.35
N PHE A 47 -16.34 8.58 -8.18
CA PHE A 47 -15.75 7.25 -8.34
C PHE A 47 -15.64 6.79 -9.80
N GLY A 48 -16.26 7.50 -10.75
CA GLY A 48 -16.30 7.15 -12.17
C GLY A 48 -17.61 6.53 -12.63
N GLY A 49 -18.64 6.57 -11.80
CA GLY A 49 -19.99 6.12 -12.12
C GLY A 49 -20.60 5.21 -11.06
N PRO A 50 -21.91 4.88 -11.19
CA PRO A 50 -22.65 4.10 -10.20
C PRO A 50 -22.07 2.69 -9.92
N ASP A 51 -21.49 2.06 -10.94
CA ASP A 51 -20.92 0.71 -10.83
C ASP A 51 -19.59 0.71 -10.07
N LEU A 52 -18.97 1.86 -9.89
CA LEU A 52 -17.68 2.06 -9.20
C LEU A 52 -17.84 2.76 -7.86
N GLU A 53 -19.07 3.09 -7.45
CA GLU A 53 -19.30 3.74 -6.15
C GLU A 53 -18.79 2.87 -5.01
N GLY A 54 -17.92 3.45 -4.18
CA GLY A 54 -17.28 2.77 -3.05
C GLY A 54 -15.93 2.12 -3.37
N CYS A 55 -15.49 2.10 -4.64
CA CYS A 55 -14.12 1.71 -5.01
C CYS A 55 -13.17 2.88 -4.73
N ASN A 56 -12.69 2.98 -3.48
CA ASN A 56 -11.82 4.09 -3.05
C ASN A 56 -10.54 4.15 -3.88
N GLU A 57 -9.98 3.02 -4.23
CA GLU A 57 -8.73 2.89 -5.00
C GLU A 57 -8.81 3.58 -6.37
N ASN A 58 -10.02 3.62 -6.97
CA ASN A 58 -10.23 4.31 -8.24
C ASN A 58 -10.16 5.83 -8.12
N LEU A 59 -10.33 6.39 -6.91
CA LEU A 59 -10.21 7.83 -6.66
C LEU A 59 -8.81 8.36 -6.95
N ALA A 60 -7.79 7.52 -6.89
CA ALA A 60 -6.44 7.89 -7.31
C ALA A 60 -6.37 8.42 -8.76
N VAL A 61 -7.31 8.01 -9.60
CA VAL A 61 -7.42 8.40 -11.01
C VAL A 61 -8.58 9.38 -11.23
N THR A 62 -9.75 9.09 -10.68
CA THR A 62 -10.97 9.87 -10.94
C THR A 62 -11.07 11.14 -10.11
N LYS A 63 -10.54 11.13 -8.88
CA LYS A 63 -10.61 12.27 -7.94
C LYS A 63 -9.32 12.41 -7.11
N PRO A 64 -8.14 12.55 -7.73
CA PRO A 64 -6.85 12.57 -7.02
C PRO A 64 -6.77 13.63 -5.92
N ASP A 65 -7.44 14.75 -6.08
CA ASP A 65 -7.46 15.82 -5.07
C ASP A 65 -8.14 15.39 -3.76
N ALA A 66 -9.12 14.47 -3.80
CA ALA A 66 -9.73 13.90 -2.60
C ALA A 66 -8.73 13.03 -1.83
N VAL A 67 -7.98 12.18 -2.51
CA VAL A 67 -6.91 11.35 -1.92
C VAL A 67 -5.82 12.23 -1.31
N LYS A 68 -5.34 13.23 -2.06
CA LYS A 68 -4.35 14.20 -1.56
C LYS A 68 -4.85 14.97 -0.34
N ALA A 69 -6.14 15.35 -0.30
CA ALA A 69 -6.70 16.06 0.84
C ALA A 69 -6.66 15.22 2.11
N VAL A 70 -6.93 13.91 2.02
CA VAL A 70 -6.81 12.99 3.15
C VAL A 70 -5.36 12.90 3.62
N HIS A 71 -4.40 12.66 2.73
CA HIS A 71 -2.98 12.63 3.11
C HIS A 71 -2.53 13.94 3.76
N ARG A 72 -2.93 15.08 3.20
CA ARG A 72 -2.62 16.40 3.74
C ARG A 72 -3.09 16.58 5.17
N GLN A 73 -4.33 16.20 5.49
CA GLN A 73 -4.88 16.31 6.83
C GLN A 73 -4.02 15.59 7.88
N PHE A 74 -3.56 14.38 7.58
CA PHE A 74 -2.69 13.63 8.49
C PHE A 74 -1.28 14.21 8.59
N LEU A 75 -0.72 14.68 7.48
CA LEU A 75 0.61 15.30 7.47
C LEU A 75 0.62 16.65 8.21
N GLU A 76 -0.44 17.45 8.12
CA GLU A 76 -0.60 18.72 8.83
C GLU A 76 -0.63 18.55 10.36
N VAL A 77 -1.28 17.49 10.85
CA VAL A 77 -1.27 17.19 12.30
C VAL A 77 0.01 16.49 12.75
N GLY A 78 0.90 16.17 11.82
CA GLY A 78 2.29 15.78 12.09
C GLY A 78 2.60 14.31 12.01
N CYS A 79 1.77 13.46 11.38
CA CYS A 79 2.12 12.05 11.19
C CYS A 79 3.40 11.90 10.34
N ASP A 80 4.16 10.85 10.61
CA ASP A 80 5.47 10.62 10.01
C ASP A 80 5.40 9.69 8.79
N VAL A 81 4.41 8.81 8.76
CA VAL A 81 4.16 7.84 7.70
C VAL A 81 2.71 7.95 7.25
N ILE A 82 2.49 8.04 5.94
CA ILE A 82 1.16 7.93 5.34
C ILE A 82 1.04 6.65 4.53
N GLU A 83 -0.11 6.02 4.60
CA GLU A 83 -0.43 4.82 3.84
C GLU A 83 -1.09 5.18 2.51
N THR A 84 -0.74 4.46 1.44
CA THR A 84 -1.36 4.64 0.13
C THR A 84 -2.84 4.23 0.16
N ASP A 85 -3.68 4.86 -0.67
CA ASP A 85 -5.08 4.45 -0.86
C ASP A 85 -5.17 3.21 -1.76
N THR A 86 -4.60 2.09 -1.27
CA THR A 86 -4.45 0.83 -2.00
C THR A 86 -4.83 -0.41 -1.20
N PHE A 87 -5.54 -0.23 -0.09
CA PHE A 87 -5.95 -1.32 0.80
C PHE A 87 -6.66 -2.45 0.03
N GLY A 88 -7.59 -2.12 -0.86
CA GLY A 88 -8.32 -3.06 -1.71
C GLY A 88 -7.81 -3.13 -3.15
N ALA A 89 -6.60 -2.67 -3.46
CA ALA A 89 -6.09 -2.58 -4.83
C ALA A 89 -5.44 -3.85 -5.39
N ALA A 90 -5.63 -5.01 -4.75
CA ALA A 90 -5.29 -6.30 -5.35
C ALA A 90 -6.27 -6.63 -6.49
N SER A 91 -5.78 -7.19 -7.62
CA SER A 91 -6.63 -7.49 -8.78
C SER A 91 -7.84 -8.37 -8.43
N ILE A 92 -7.71 -9.26 -7.45
CA ILE A 92 -8.81 -10.10 -6.93
C ILE A 92 -9.96 -9.26 -6.35
N VAL A 93 -9.65 -8.16 -5.65
CA VAL A 93 -10.65 -7.26 -5.06
C VAL A 93 -11.20 -6.32 -6.13
N LEU A 94 -10.34 -5.76 -6.96
CA LEU A 94 -10.73 -4.88 -8.06
C LEU A 94 -11.63 -5.56 -9.10
N ALA A 95 -11.56 -6.89 -9.22
CA ALA A 95 -12.47 -7.69 -10.07
C ALA A 95 -13.95 -7.53 -9.66
N GLU A 96 -14.24 -7.17 -8.42
CA GLU A 96 -15.62 -6.89 -7.96
C GLU A 96 -16.21 -5.63 -8.62
N TYR A 97 -15.34 -4.77 -9.15
CA TYR A 97 -15.67 -3.53 -9.86
C TYR A 97 -15.34 -3.60 -11.36
N GLY A 98 -14.86 -4.76 -11.87
CA GLY A 98 -14.40 -4.91 -13.25
C GLY A 98 -13.12 -4.14 -13.57
N LEU A 99 -12.28 -3.90 -12.55
CA LEU A 99 -11.03 -3.14 -12.63
C LEU A 99 -9.78 -4.02 -12.39
N GLU A 100 -9.89 -5.34 -12.49
CA GLU A 100 -8.79 -6.27 -12.25
C GLU A 100 -7.56 -5.97 -13.11
N ASP A 101 -7.76 -5.57 -14.36
CA ASP A 101 -6.69 -5.24 -15.32
C ASP A 101 -6.03 -3.86 -15.01
N LYS A 102 -6.52 -3.16 -14.01
CA LYS A 102 -6.01 -1.83 -13.58
C LYS A 102 -5.17 -1.87 -12.30
N ALA A 103 -4.97 -3.05 -11.72
CA ALA A 103 -4.31 -3.19 -10.42
C ALA A 103 -2.95 -2.50 -10.39
N PHE A 104 -2.07 -2.78 -11.35
CA PHE A 104 -0.75 -2.12 -11.41
C PHE A 104 -0.87 -0.59 -11.50
N GLU A 105 -1.72 -0.08 -12.39
CA GLU A 105 -1.90 1.35 -12.66
C GLU A 105 -2.43 2.09 -11.42
N LEU A 106 -3.46 1.54 -10.76
CA LEU A 106 -4.08 2.14 -9.58
C LEU A 106 -3.11 2.18 -8.40
N ASN A 107 -2.39 1.09 -8.13
CA ASN A 107 -1.40 1.03 -7.08
C ASN A 107 -0.26 2.03 -7.31
N LYS A 108 0.27 2.08 -8.54
CA LYS A 108 1.29 3.05 -8.90
C LYS A 108 0.80 4.49 -8.69
N ARG A 109 -0.39 4.80 -9.20
CA ARG A 109 -0.93 6.16 -9.12
C ARG A 109 -1.21 6.60 -7.68
N ALA A 110 -1.79 5.74 -6.86
CA ALA A 110 -2.02 6.03 -5.44
C ALA A 110 -0.70 6.27 -4.69
N ALA A 111 0.32 5.46 -4.96
CA ALA A 111 1.65 5.64 -4.38
C ALA A 111 2.31 6.95 -4.81
N GLU A 112 2.19 7.34 -6.10
CA GLU A 112 2.68 8.64 -6.60
C GLU A 112 2.01 9.82 -5.89
N LEU A 113 0.70 9.76 -5.64
CA LEU A 113 -0.04 10.81 -4.92
C LEU A 113 0.44 10.93 -3.46
N ALA A 114 0.60 9.79 -2.78
CA ALA A 114 1.13 9.76 -1.42
C ALA A 114 2.56 10.30 -1.37
N ARG A 115 3.43 9.91 -2.33
CA ARG A 115 4.80 10.41 -2.43
C ARG A 115 4.85 11.92 -2.63
N GLU A 116 4.02 12.46 -3.54
CA GLU A 116 3.92 13.90 -3.76
C GLU A 116 3.58 14.64 -2.46
N MET A 117 2.62 14.13 -1.69
CA MET A 117 2.24 14.75 -0.43
C MET A 117 3.33 14.59 0.65
N ALA A 118 3.92 13.41 0.78
CA ALA A 118 5.01 13.20 1.73
C ALA A 118 6.21 14.11 1.44
N ASP A 119 6.57 14.31 0.18
CA ASP A 119 7.68 15.18 -0.23
C ASP A 119 7.39 16.66 0.08
N GLU A 120 6.13 17.12 -0.11
CA GLU A 120 5.71 18.49 0.23
C GLU A 120 5.91 18.80 1.73
N PHE A 121 5.69 17.80 2.61
CA PHE A 121 5.77 17.97 4.06
C PHE A 121 7.09 17.51 4.68
N SER A 122 7.99 16.93 3.90
CA SER A 122 9.29 16.46 4.38
C SER A 122 10.26 17.61 4.60
N THR A 123 11.03 17.51 5.71
CA THR A 123 12.22 18.34 5.94
C THR A 123 13.39 17.45 6.34
N PRO A 124 14.65 17.93 6.28
CA PRO A 124 15.79 17.14 6.74
C PRO A 124 15.68 16.67 8.20
N GLU A 125 15.02 17.47 9.05
CA GLU A 125 14.83 17.19 10.48
C GLU A 125 13.61 16.28 10.72
N LYS A 126 12.64 16.32 9.82
CA LYS A 126 11.39 15.53 9.90
C LYS A 126 11.00 14.97 8.55
N PRO A 127 11.67 13.91 8.10
CA PRO A 127 11.28 13.22 6.86
C PRO A 127 9.90 12.58 7.00
N ARG A 128 9.19 12.46 5.88
CA ARG A 128 7.91 11.76 5.78
C ARG A 128 8.07 10.54 4.90
N PHE A 129 7.40 9.48 5.24
CA PHE A 129 7.50 8.20 4.54
C PHE A 129 6.16 7.76 3.99
N VAL A 130 6.21 6.95 2.95
CA VAL A 130 5.04 6.36 2.29
C VAL A 130 5.05 4.86 2.49
N ALA A 131 4.00 4.32 3.12
CA ALA A 131 3.76 2.90 3.26
C ALA A 131 2.77 2.42 2.19
N GLY A 132 3.18 1.45 1.39
CA GLY A 132 2.30 0.76 0.45
C GLY A 132 1.35 -0.16 1.21
N SER A 133 0.09 0.24 1.34
CA SER A 133 -0.95 -0.54 2.01
C SER A 133 -1.40 -1.70 1.15
N MET A 134 -1.42 -2.90 1.73
CA MET A 134 -1.88 -4.15 1.12
C MET A 134 -2.82 -4.86 2.10
N GLY A 135 -4.11 -4.62 1.94
CA GLY A 135 -5.14 -5.20 2.81
C GLY A 135 -5.50 -6.65 2.45
N PRO A 136 -6.42 -7.25 3.20
CA PRO A 136 -6.94 -8.58 2.90
C PRO A 136 -7.79 -8.57 1.64
N THR A 137 -7.93 -9.74 1.02
CA THR A 137 -8.90 -9.93 -0.05
C THR A 137 -10.22 -10.49 0.48
N THR A 138 -11.27 -10.44 -0.33
CA THR A 138 -12.56 -11.07 -0.04
C THR A 138 -12.53 -12.59 -0.20
N LYS A 139 -11.43 -13.15 -0.72
CA LYS A 139 -11.22 -14.59 -0.90
C LYS A 139 -10.23 -15.11 0.14
N LEU A 140 -10.55 -16.22 0.79
CA LEU A 140 -9.71 -16.83 1.82
C LEU A 140 -9.14 -18.16 1.30
N PRO A 141 -7.81 -18.27 1.09
CA PRO A 141 -7.21 -19.49 0.56
C PRO A 141 -7.32 -20.67 1.53
N THR A 142 -7.32 -20.46 2.84
CA THR A 142 -7.55 -21.52 3.83
C THR A 142 -8.95 -22.14 3.73
N LEU A 143 -9.92 -21.42 3.19
CA LEU A 143 -11.27 -21.92 2.94
C LEU A 143 -11.45 -22.44 1.50
N GLY A 144 -10.40 -22.45 0.69
CA GLY A 144 -10.46 -22.91 -0.70
C GLY A 144 -11.21 -21.97 -1.66
N HIS A 145 -11.42 -20.70 -1.27
CA HIS A 145 -12.08 -19.71 -2.14
C HIS A 145 -11.22 -19.33 -3.34
N ILE A 146 -9.92 -19.50 -3.25
CA ILE A 146 -8.92 -19.20 -4.27
C ILE A 146 -7.67 -20.04 -4.01
N ASP A 147 -6.94 -20.40 -5.06
CA ASP A 147 -5.63 -21.05 -4.89
C ASP A 147 -4.55 -20.06 -4.50
N PHE A 148 -3.48 -20.60 -3.89
CA PHE A 148 -2.38 -19.82 -3.35
C PHE A 148 -1.62 -19.04 -4.44
N ASP A 149 -1.39 -19.66 -5.59
CA ASP A 149 -0.58 -19.06 -6.66
C ASP A 149 -1.30 -17.88 -7.31
N THR A 150 -2.60 -18.00 -7.55
CA THR A 150 -3.43 -16.89 -8.06
C THR A 150 -3.42 -15.71 -7.08
N MET A 151 -3.53 -15.97 -5.78
CA MET A 151 -3.47 -14.92 -4.75
C MET A 151 -2.09 -14.27 -4.68
N ARG A 152 -1.02 -15.08 -4.71
CA ARG A 152 0.36 -14.58 -4.76
C ARG A 152 0.58 -13.68 -5.96
N ASP A 153 0.14 -14.07 -7.14
CA ASP A 153 0.33 -13.32 -8.37
C ASP A 153 -0.41 -11.98 -8.34
N SER A 154 -1.62 -11.95 -7.75
CA SER A 154 -2.37 -10.70 -7.53
C SER A 154 -1.62 -9.74 -6.59
N PHE A 155 -1.07 -10.24 -5.49
CA PHE A 155 -0.27 -9.41 -4.58
C PHE A 155 1.08 -9.00 -5.18
N ARG A 156 1.66 -9.83 -6.05
CA ARG A 156 2.88 -9.45 -6.79
C ARG A 156 2.63 -8.26 -7.69
N GLU A 157 1.55 -8.28 -8.49
CA GLU A 157 1.18 -7.16 -9.36
C GLU A 157 0.94 -5.87 -8.57
N GLN A 158 0.23 -5.97 -7.44
CA GLN A 158 0.04 -4.85 -6.51
C GLN A 158 1.39 -4.29 -6.03
N ALA A 159 2.29 -5.16 -5.58
CA ALA A 159 3.61 -4.77 -5.10
C ALA A 159 4.47 -4.10 -6.19
N GLU A 160 4.43 -4.62 -7.41
CA GLU A 160 5.13 -4.02 -8.56
C GLU A 160 4.64 -2.60 -8.85
N GLY A 161 3.32 -2.36 -8.78
CA GLY A 161 2.73 -1.03 -8.90
C GLY A 161 3.19 -0.08 -7.79
N LEU A 162 3.17 -0.52 -6.54
CA LEU A 162 3.62 0.25 -5.38
C LEU A 162 5.11 0.61 -5.46
N ILE A 163 5.97 -0.31 -5.91
CA ILE A 163 7.41 -0.04 -6.16
C ILE A 163 7.54 1.04 -7.23
N ALA A 164 6.82 0.90 -8.34
CA ALA A 164 6.87 1.86 -9.45
C ALA A 164 6.38 3.26 -9.04
N GLY A 165 5.49 3.36 -8.04
CA GLY A 165 5.02 4.61 -7.43
C GLY A 165 5.90 5.13 -6.29
N ASN A 166 7.03 4.47 -6.00
CA ASN A 166 8.07 4.89 -5.07
C ASN A 166 7.65 4.94 -3.59
N VAL A 167 7.06 3.85 -3.08
CA VAL A 167 6.84 3.68 -1.63
C VAL A 167 8.16 3.42 -0.88
N ASP A 168 8.25 3.81 0.39
CA ASP A 168 9.43 3.57 1.25
C ASP A 168 9.39 2.20 1.91
N LEU A 169 8.19 1.71 2.21
CA LEU A 169 7.95 0.43 2.86
C LEU A 169 6.61 -0.16 2.42
N PHE A 170 6.42 -1.44 2.74
CA PHE A 170 5.15 -2.14 2.58
C PHE A 170 4.52 -2.42 3.93
N ILE A 171 3.21 -2.40 3.99
CA ILE A 171 2.44 -2.92 5.11
C ILE A 171 1.38 -3.91 4.60
N VAL A 172 1.54 -5.19 4.95
CA VAL A 172 0.49 -6.20 4.79
C VAL A 172 -0.33 -6.15 6.06
N GLU A 173 -1.57 -5.66 5.96
CA GLU A 173 -2.34 -5.29 7.13
C GLU A 173 -3.72 -5.96 7.21
N THR A 174 -4.27 -6.00 8.44
CA THR A 174 -5.65 -6.43 8.73
C THR A 174 -5.96 -7.86 8.28
N CYS A 175 -4.93 -8.64 7.95
CA CYS A 175 -5.07 -10.00 7.47
C CYS A 175 -5.31 -10.98 8.62
N GLN A 176 -6.36 -11.81 8.51
CA GLN A 176 -6.71 -12.88 9.46
C GLN A 176 -6.25 -14.26 8.97
N ASP A 177 -6.16 -14.46 7.64
CA ASP A 177 -5.78 -15.73 7.03
C ASP A 177 -4.25 -15.79 6.85
N VAL A 178 -3.62 -16.71 7.59
CA VAL A 178 -2.14 -16.89 7.54
C VAL A 178 -1.66 -17.32 6.15
N LEU A 179 -2.47 -18.07 5.40
CA LEU A 179 -2.09 -18.49 4.06
C LEU A 179 -2.12 -17.32 3.08
N GLN A 180 -3.09 -16.40 3.24
CA GLN A 180 -3.14 -15.12 2.51
C GLN A 180 -1.91 -14.26 2.82
N ILE A 181 -1.53 -14.13 4.11
CA ILE A 181 -0.32 -13.40 4.49
C ILE A 181 0.91 -13.98 3.79
N LYS A 182 1.04 -15.32 3.77
CA LYS A 182 2.16 -15.99 3.09
C LYS A 182 2.17 -15.72 1.58
N ALA A 183 1.00 -15.71 0.95
CA ALA A 183 0.87 -15.38 -0.47
C ALA A 183 1.32 -13.93 -0.75
N ALA A 184 0.89 -12.98 0.09
CA ALA A 184 1.31 -11.59 -0.02
C ALA A 184 2.83 -11.43 0.16
N LEU A 185 3.40 -12.05 1.20
CA LEU A 185 4.85 -12.01 1.44
C LEU A 185 5.64 -12.59 0.28
N GLN A 186 5.20 -13.71 -0.30
CA GLN A 186 5.87 -14.32 -1.44
C GLN A 186 5.73 -13.45 -2.69
N GLY A 187 4.56 -12.89 -2.97
CA GLY A 187 4.35 -11.97 -4.08
C GLY A 187 5.24 -10.72 -4.00
N ILE A 188 5.35 -10.12 -2.80
CA ILE A 188 6.24 -8.98 -2.56
C ILE A 188 7.72 -9.37 -2.78
N GLU A 189 8.18 -10.52 -2.29
CA GLU A 189 9.55 -10.98 -2.51
C GLU A 189 9.83 -11.25 -4.00
N GLU A 190 8.86 -11.76 -4.75
CA GLU A 190 8.98 -11.93 -6.20
C GLU A 190 9.04 -10.59 -6.93
N ALA A 191 8.25 -9.58 -6.50
CA ALA A 191 8.31 -8.21 -7.02
C ALA A 191 9.68 -7.57 -6.76
N PHE A 192 10.24 -7.74 -5.55
CA PHE A 192 11.60 -7.28 -5.24
C PHE A 192 12.65 -7.94 -6.14
N ALA A 193 12.51 -9.23 -6.40
CA ALA A 193 13.44 -9.96 -7.27
C ALA A 193 13.34 -9.50 -8.74
N ALA A 194 12.13 -9.18 -9.20
CA ALA A 194 11.88 -8.73 -10.57
C ALA A 194 12.38 -7.29 -10.82
N THR A 195 12.19 -6.39 -9.86
CA THR A 195 12.57 -4.97 -9.97
C THR A 195 14.01 -4.70 -9.56
N GLY A 196 14.63 -5.59 -8.77
CA GLY A 196 15.94 -5.35 -8.14
C GLY A 196 15.88 -4.36 -6.97
N GLU A 197 14.69 -3.92 -6.58
CA GLU A 197 14.45 -2.93 -5.54
C GLU A 197 13.83 -3.59 -4.30
N ARG A 198 14.50 -3.50 -3.15
CA ARG A 198 13.99 -4.04 -1.89
C ARG A 198 13.57 -2.91 -0.95
N ARG A 199 12.42 -3.08 -0.32
CA ARG A 199 11.87 -2.15 0.68
C ARG A 199 11.65 -2.86 2.01
N THR A 200 11.49 -2.08 3.08
CA THR A 200 11.06 -2.61 4.38
C THR A 200 9.67 -3.21 4.26
N LEU A 201 9.44 -4.30 4.97
CA LEU A 201 8.16 -5.00 4.99
C LEU A 201 7.66 -5.13 6.43
N MET A 202 6.45 -4.66 6.66
CA MET A 202 5.71 -4.79 7.91
C MET A 202 4.50 -5.71 7.72
N VAL A 203 4.12 -6.43 8.77
CA VAL A 203 2.91 -7.26 8.77
C VAL A 203 2.10 -6.95 10.03
N SER A 204 0.84 -6.58 9.84
CA SER A 204 -0.14 -6.35 10.90
C SER A 204 -1.24 -7.40 10.82
N VAL A 205 -1.28 -8.28 11.82
CA VAL A 205 -2.22 -9.42 11.86
C VAL A 205 -3.38 -9.10 12.78
N THR A 206 -4.59 -9.32 12.29
CA THR A 206 -5.82 -9.23 13.09
C THR A 206 -6.16 -10.61 13.67
N MET A 207 -6.35 -10.70 14.99
CA MET A 207 -6.69 -11.94 15.72
C MET A 207 -8.00 -11.77 16.46
#